data_e7ee9ba3edf4abf9053448adb4df256d
#
_entry.id   e7ee9ba3edf4abf9053448adb4df256d
#
_cell.length_a   1.000
_cell.length_b   1.000
_cell.length_c   1.000
_cell.angle_alpha   90.00
_cell.angle_beta   90.00
_cell.angle_gamma   90.00
#
_symmetry.space_group_name_H-M   'P 1'
#
loop_
_entity.id
_entity.type
_entity.pdbx_description
1 polymer ?
#
loop_
_entity_poly.entity_id
_entity_poly.type
_entity_poly.pdbx_seq_one_letter_code
_entity_poly.pdbx_strand_id
1 'polypeptide(L)'
;MDGEAQQIYAAVAAMDVYVQVWAGGGELGAVVVNGWAVAKDPITGVGEVKLAPGADLKDTSVGIVAAFLRTNPLADAAFLTVVFLQRREATDRPDFNKQKFGPLAAPFNGQTTTTFQTSVSVI
;
A
#
# COMPACT_ATOMS: atom_id res chain seq x y z
N MET A 1 16.76 17.49 -4.79
CA MET A 1 15.73 17.25 -4.63
C MET A 1 15.35 16.22 -5.28
N ASP A 2 14.76 15.79 -5.12
CA ASP A 2 14.30 14.68 -5.63
C ASP A 2 13.22 14.96 -6.54
N GLY A 3 12.99 14.30 -7.52
CA GLY A 3 11.93 14.45 -8.46
C GLY A 3 10.68 13.70 -8.11
N GLU A 4 10.58 13.21 -6.91
CA GLU A 4 9.43 12.41 -6.53
C GLU A 4 8.21 13.27 -6.25
N ALA A 5 7.09 12.91 -6.88
CA ALA A 5 5.82 13.53 -6.57
C ALA A 5 5.36 13.09 -5.17
N GLN A 6 4.91 14.02 -4.37
CA GLN A 6 4.35 13.70 -3.08
C GLN A 6 3.03 12.97 -3.25
N GLN A 7 2.89 11.84 -2.57
CA GLN A 7 1.65 11.07 -2.55
C GLN A 7 0.76 11.59 -1.43
N ILE A 8 -0.45 12.01 -1.79
CA ILE A 8 -1.38 12.65 -0.85
C ILE A 8 -2.74 11.97 -0.94
N TYR A 9 -3.29 11.65 0.21
CA TYR A 9 -4.65 11.13 0.32
C TYR A 9 -5.51 12.08 1.14
N ALA A 10 -6.57 12.60 0.52
CA ALA A 10 -7.52 13.48 1.19
C ALA A 10 -8.60 12.64 1.87
N ALA A 11 -8.55 12.52 3.18
CA ALA A 11 -9.44 11.66 3.94
C ALA A 11 -10.69 12.39 4.41
N VAL A 12 -11.83 11.69 4.40
CA VAL A 12 -13.06 12.14 5.05
C VAL A 12 -12.98 11.78 6.53
N ALA A 13 -13.18 12.77 7.40
CA ALA A 13 -12.92 12.63 8.84
C ALA A 13 -13.76 11.52 9.49
N ALA A 14 -15.01 11.36 9.09
CA ALA A 14 -15.97 10.48 9.77
C ALA A 14 -15.90 9.02 9.34
N MET A 15 -15.06 8.67 8.37
CA MET A 15 -15.01 7.32 7.82
C MET A 15 -13.65 6.67 8.10
N ASP A 16 -13.67 5.36 8.33
CA ASP A 16 -12.45 4.59 8.55
C ASP A 16 -11.65 4.46 7.26
N VAL A 17 -10.33 4.55 7.39
CA VAL A 17 -9.40 4.41 6.26
C VAL A 17 -8.88 2.97 6.21
N TYR A 18 -8.96 2.38 5.03
CA TYR A 18 -8.42 1.06 4.72
C TYR A 18 -7.35 1.19 3.66
N VAL A 19 -6.36 0.32 3.73
CA VAL A 19 -5.29 0.26 2.73
C VAL A 19 -5.26 -1.15 2.15
N GLN A 20 -5.28 -1.22 0.82
CA GLN A 20 -5.11 -2.47 0.08
C GLN A 20 -3.78 -2.43 -0.65
N VAL A 21 -3.11 -3.57 -0.72
CA VAL A 21 -1.77 -3.68 -1.31
C VAL A 21 -1.77 -4.80 -2.34
N TRP A 22 -1.31 -4.49 -3.54
CA TRP A 22 -1.11 -5.47 -4.62
C TRP A 22 0.34 -5.48 -5.07
N ALA A 23 0.79 -6.63 -5.54
CA ALA A 23 2.11 -6.80 -6.11
C ALA A 23 2.04 -7.26 -7.55
N GLY A 24 3.01 -6.83 -8.36
CA GLY A 24 3.26 -7.34 -9.71
C GLY A 24 4.75 -7.52 -9.93
N GLY A 25 5.12 -8.36 -10.88
CA GLY A 25 6.54 -8.58 -11.23
C GLY A 25 7.33 -9.39 -10.22
N GLY A 26 6.72 -9.80 -9.12
CA GLY A 26 7.36 -10.59 -8.07
C GLY A 26 6.32 -11.02 -7.07
N GLU A 27 6.71 -11.91 -6.15
CA GLU A 27 5.84 -12.36 -5.08
C GLU A 27 5.95 -11.42 -3.89
N LEU A 28 4.81 -10.94 -3.41
CA LEU A 28 4.75 -10.10 -2.22
C LEU A 28 4.96 -10.96 -0.98
N GLY A 29 6.03 -10.69 -0.26
CA GLY A 29 6.31 -11.32 1.03
C GLY A 29 5.64 -10.54 2.17
N ALA A 30 6.45 -10.04 3.10
CA ALA A 30 5.92 -9.26 4.21
C ALA A 30 5.56 -7.84 3.77
N VAL A 31 4.43 -7.34 4.26
CA VAL A 31 4.02 -5.95 4.10
C VAL A 31 3.67 -5.39 5.47
N VAL A 32 4.17 -4.20 5.74
CA VAL A 32 3.86 -3.47 6.97
C VAL A 32 3.33 -2.10 6.58
N VAL A 33 2.14 -1.76 7.08
CA VAL A 33 1.53 -0.45 6.86
C VAL A 33 1.40 0.22 8.22
N ASN A 34 2.08 1.35 8.37
CA ASN A 34 2.07 2.15 9.60
C ASN A 34 2.39 1.33 10.86
N GLY A 35 3.33 0.38 10.73
CA GLY A 35 3.72 -0.51 11.82
C GLY A 35 2.87 -1.77 11.98
N TRP A 36 1.80 -1.91 11.21
CA TRP A 36 0.93 -3.08 11.28
C TRP A 36 1.22 -4.05 10.16
N ALA A 37 1.45 -5.32 10.50
CA ALA A 37 1.61 -6.37 9.50
C ALA A 37 0.30 -6.59 8.76
N VAL A 38 0.37 -6.67 7.43
CA VAL A 38 -0.81 -6.87 6.58
C VAL A 38 -0.90 -8.34 6.19
N ALA A 39 -2.05 -8.95 6.50
CA ALA A 39 -2.31 -10.31 6.09
C ALA A 39 -2.85 -10.33 4.66
N LYS A 40 -2.30 -11.21 3.82
CA LYS A 40 -2.78 -11.38 2.45
C LYS A 40 -3.93 -12.37 2.43
N ASP A 41 -4.93 -12.09 1.58
CA ASP A 41 -5.97 -13.04 1.29
C ASP A 41 -5.35 -14.24 0.54
N PRO A 42 -5.53 -15.47 1.00
CA PRO A 42 -4.90 -16.64 0.36
C PRO A 42 -5.44 -16.93 -1.05
N ILE A 43 -6.60 -16.42 -1.39
CA ILE A 43 -7.21 -16.64 -2.71
C ILE A 43 -6.79 -15.54 -3.69
N THR A 44 -6.93 -14.28 -3.29
CA THR A 44 -6.67 -13.14 -4.18
C THR A 44 -5.24 -12.63 -4.12
N GLY A 45 -4.51 -12.91 -3.06
CA GLY A 45 -3.18 -12.38 -2.82
C GLY A 45 -3.16 -10.91 -2.42
N VAL A 46 -4.32 -10.29 -2.26
CA VAL A 46 -4.44 -8.89 -1.89
C VAL A 46 -4.38 -8.76 -0.38
N GLY A 47 -3.53 -7.87 0.12
CA GLY A 47 -3.50 -7.51 1.53
C GLY A 47 -4.41 -6.33 1.80
N GLU A 48 -5.12 -6.37 2.91
CA GLU A 48 -5.94 -5.24 3.36
C GLU A 48 -5.75 -5.04 4.85
N VAL A 49 -5.67 -3.79 5.27
CA VAL A 49 -5.59 -3.42 6.68
C VAL A 49 -6.46 -2.20 6.94
N LYS A 50 -7.16 -2.23 8.08
CA LYS A 50 -7.88 -1.07 8.60
C LYS A 50 -6.92 -0.24 9.45
N LEU A 51 -6.83 1.04 9.17
CA LEU A 51 -5.94 1.94 9.91
C LEU A 51 -6.67 2.63 11.06
N ALA A 52 -7.43 3.66 10.75
CA ALA A 52 -8.07 4.51 11.74
C ALA A 52 -9.11 5.39 11.04
N PRO A 53 -9.99 6.08 11.78
CA PRO A 53 -10.82 7.10 11.17
C PRO A 53 -9.99 8.19 10.49
N GLY A 54 -10.52 8.76 9.42
CA GLY A 54 -9.84 9.81 8.68
C GLY A 54 -9.42 10.99 9.57
N ALA A 55 -10.25 11.33 10.55
CA ALA A 55 -9.93 12.41 11.50
C ALA A 55 -8.63 12.17 12.26
N ASP A 56 -8.33 10.91 12.60
CA ASP A 56 -7.13 10.56 13.37
C ASP A 56 -5.88 10.53 12.48
N LEU A 57 -6.05 10.35 11.18
CA LEU A 57 -4.94 10.25 10.24
C LEU A 57 -4.58 11.57 9.57
N LYS A 58 -5.48 12.56 9.61
CA LYS A 58 -5.21 13.87 9.01
C LYS A 58 -3.93 14.48 9.58
N ASP A 59 -3.14 15.05 8.70
CA ASP A 59 -1.85 15.67 9.03
C ASP A 59 -0.79 14.66 9.48
N THR A 60 -1.00 13.37 9.20
CA THR A 60 0.00 12.32 9.46
C THR A 60 0.52 11.74 8.15
N SER A 61 1.58 10.94 8.25
CA SER A 61 2.13 10.21 7.12
C SER A 61 2.00 8.71 7.40
N VAL A 62 1.42 7.98 6.45
CA VAL A 62 1.29 6.53 6.54
C VAL A 62 2.46 5.90 5.82
N GLY A 63 3.33 5.21 6.56
CA GLY A 63 4.48 4.51 6.00
C GLY A 63 4.11 3.10 5.55
N ILE A 64 4.65 2.70 4.40
CA ILE A 64 4.42 1.38 3.82
C ILE A 64 5.77 0.76 3.48
N VAL A 65 6.01 -0.45 4.00
CA VAL A 65 7.22 -1.23 3.72
C VAL A 65 6.78 -2.56 3.13
N ALA A 66 7.30 -2.91 1.97
CA ALA A 66 6.97 -4.16 1.29
C ALA A 66 8.24 -4.90 0.90
N ALA A 67 8.27 -6.20 1.17
CA ALA A 67 9.35 -7.08 0.73
C ALA A 67 8.85 -7.94 -0.42
N PHE A 68 9.67 -8.07 -1.45
CA PHE A 68 9.33 -8.86 -2.64
C PHE A 68 10.35 -9.96 -2.86
N LEU A 69 9.86 -11.12 -3.32
CA LEU A 69 10.69 -12.23 -3.78
C LEU A 69 10.65 -12.25 -5.31
N ARG A 70 11.84 -12.33 -5.92
CA ARG A 70 11.98 -12.43 -7.37
C ARG A 70 11.65 -13.86 -7.80
N THR A 71 10.51 -14.01 -8.47
CA THR A 71 10.05 -15.32 -8.94
C THR A 71 10.43 -15.60 -10.38
N ASN A 72 10.64 -14.54 -11.17
CA ASN A 72 11.09 -14.66 -12.56
C ASN A 72 12.50 -14.09 -12.65
N PRO A 73 13.51 -14.91 -13.01
CA PRO A 73 14.89 -14.42 -13.09
C PRO A 73 15.10 -13.34 -14.16
N LEU A 74 14.17 -13.17 -15.09
CA LEU A 74 14.23 -12.11 -16.09
C LEU A 74 13.58 -10.81 -15.63
N ALA A 75 12.91 -10.81 -14.50
CA ALA A 75 12.28 -9.59 -13.97
C ALA A 75 13.33 -8.65 -13.38
N ASP A 76 13.31 -7.39 -13.79
CA ASP A 76 14.22 -6.35 -13.29
C ASP A 76 13.71 -5.70 -12.00
N ALA A 77 12.39 -5.69 -11.82
CA ALA A 77 11.76 -5.03 -10.70
C ALA A 77 10.44 -5.70 -10.34
N ALA A 78 10.07 -5.59 -9.07
CA ALA A 78 8.70 -5.80 -8.62
C ALA A 78 7.95 -4.46 -8.66
N PHE A 79 6.62 -4.51 -8.57
CA PHE A 79 5.80 -3.32 -8.58
C PHE A 79 4.81 -3.39 -7.42
N LEU A 80 4.70 -2.30 -6.69
CA LEU A 80 3.78 -2.16 -5.58
C LEU A 80 2.66 -1.21 -5.99
N THR A 81 1.42 -1.64 -5.83
CA THR A 81 0.25 -0.77 -5.96
C THR A 81 -0.47 -0.71 -4.63
N VAL A 82 -0.74 0.48 -4.16
CA VAL A 82 -1.40 0.73 -2.89
C VAL A 82 -2.69 1.49 -3.17
N VAL A 83 -3.79 1.04 -2.58
CA VAL A 83 -5.08 1.73 -2.70
C VAL A 83 -5.56 2.12 -1.32
N PHE A 84 -5.81 3.40 -1.14
CA PHE A 84 -6.49 3.94 0.03
C PHE A 84 -7.97 4.06 -0.27
N LEU A 85 -8.80 3.66 0.67
CA LEU A 85 -10.25 3.77 0.56
C LEU A 85 -10.85 3.97 1.94
N GLN A 86 -12.12 4.34 1.96
CA GLN A 86 -12.82 4.56 3.22
C GLN A 86 -14.14 3.83 3.23
N ARG A 87 -14.55 3.38 4.41
CA ARG A 87 -15.83 2.74 4.67
C ARG A 87 -16.34 3.23 6.01
N ARG A 88 -17.67 3.37 6.15
CA ARG A 88 -18.25 3.68 7.45
C ARG A 88 -18.20 2.47 8.35
N GLU A 89 -18.38 1.28 7.78
CA GLU A 89 -18.27 -0.01 8.44
C GLU A 89 -17.52 -0.97 7.52
N ALA A 90 -16.95 -2.03 8.11
CA ALA A 90 -16.16 -3.00 7.34
C ALA A 90 -16.94 -3.64 6.19
N THR A 91 -18.26 -3.73 6.33
CA THR A 91 -19.13 -4.34 5.31
C THR A 91 -19.73 -3.34 4.35
N ASP A 92 -19.45 -2.03 4.48
CA ASP A 92 -20.00 -1.03 3.58
C ASP A 92 -19.58 -1.31 2.13
N ARG A 93 -20.56 -1.20 1.24
CA ARG A 93 -20.36 -1.27 -0.21
C ARG A 93 -21.25 -0.23 -0.87
N PRO A 94 -20.76 0.48 -1.90
CA PRO A 94 -19.40 0.43 -2.44
C PRO A 94 -18.37 1.09 -1.51
N ASP A 95 -17.09 0.88 -1.82
CA ASP A 95 -16.01 1.61 -1.16
C ASP A 95 -16.06 3.08 -1.55
N PHE A 96 -15.70 3.96 -0.60
CA PHE A 96 -15.73 5.40 -0.79
C PHE A 96 -14.32 5.97 -0.86
N ASN A 97 -14.18 7.11 -1.52
CA ASN A 97 -12.96 7.91 -1.54
C ASN A 97 -11.73 7.06 -1.88
N LYS A 98 -11.83 6.32 -2.96
CA LYS A 98 -10.81 5.36 -3.36
C LYS A 98 -9.74 6.06 -4.19
N GLN A 99 -8.48 5.89 -3.80
CA GLN A 99 -7.35 6.47 -4.52
C GLN A 99 -6.22 5.46 -4.62
N LYS A 100 -5.69 5.31 -5.83
CA LYS A 100 -4.62 4.37 -6.15
C LYS A 100 -3.30 5.12 -6.24
N PHE A 101 -2.27 4.54 -5.65
CA PHE A 101 -0.89 5.02 -5.75
C PHE A 101 -0.05 3.91 -6.38
N GLY A 102 0.66 4.26 -7.45
CA GLY A 102 1.48 3.31 -8.18
C GLY A 102 0.86 2.88 -9.51
N PRO A 103 1.46 1.86 -10.15
CA PRO A 103 2.48 0.96 -9.60
C PRO A 103 3.82 1.65 -9.37
N LEU A 104 4.45 1.30 -8.24
CA LEU A 104 5.73 1.85 -7.81
C LEU A 104 6.79 0.76 -8.00
N ALA A 105 7.86 1.08 -8.73
CA ALA A 105 8.89 0.10 -9.06
C ALA A 105 9.84 -0.14 -7.89
N ALA A 106 10.10 -1.40 -7.60
CA ALA A 106 11.08 -1.85 -6.62
C ALA A 106 12.13 -2.69 -7.34
N PRO A 107 13.26 -2.09 -7.75
CA PRO A 107 14.25 -2.82 -8.54
C PRO A 107 14.95 -3.89 -7.72
N PHE A 108 15.17 -5.05 -8.34
CA PHE A 108 15.88 -6.15 -7.69
C PHE A 108 17.41 -5.95 -7.68
N ASN A 109 17.94 -5.19 -8.65
CA ASN A 109 19.38 -4.95 -8.76
C ASN A 109 20.22 -6.23 -8.76
N GLY A 110 19.71 -7.26 -9.45
CA GLY A 110 20.37 -8.56 -9.51
C GLY A 110 20.17 -9.45 -8.30
N GLN A 111 19.44 -9.01 -7.28
CA GLN A 111 19.17 -9.78 -6.07
C GLN A 111 17.91 -10.63 -6.21
N THR A 112 17.77 -11.62 -5.34
CA THR A 112 16.57 -12.48 -5.30
C THR A 112 15.43 -11.86 -4.51
N THR A 113 15.72 -10.88 -3.69
CA THR A 113 14.73 -10.15 -2.88
C THR A 113 14.97 -8.66 -2.96
N THR A 114 13.94 -7.89 -2.74
CA THR A 114 14.07 -6.43 -2.58
C THR A 114 13.05 -5.95 -1.56
N THR A 115 13.36 -4.82 -0.93
CA THR A 115 12.46 -4.15 0.00
C THR A 115 12.20 -2.75 -0.51
N PHE A 116 10.94 -2.35 -0.48
CA PHE A 116 10.50 -1.05 -0.95
C PHE A 116 9.82 -0.30 0.17
N GLN A 117 10.14 0.98 0.31
CA GLN A 117 9.50 1.86 1.29
C GLN A 117 8.88 3.04 0.56
N THR A 118 7.68 3.41 0.98
CA THR A 118 7.02 4.61 0.52
C THR A 118 6.14 5.17 1.63
N SER A 119 5.63 6.36 1.44
CA SER A 119 4.70 6.96 2.38
C SER A 119 3.64 7.77 1.64
N VAL A 120 2.48 7.89 2.29
CA VAL A 120 1.36 8.69 1.79
C VAL A 120 0.98 9.67 2.89
N SER A 121 0.96 10.95 2.56
CA SER A 121 0.51 11.99 3.48
C SER A 121 -1.00 12.07 3.48
N VAL A 122 -1.60 12.05 4.64
CA VAL A 122 -3.07 12.15 4.79
C VAL A 122 -3.43 13.58 5.20
N ILE A 123 -4.33 14.16 4.45
CA ILE A 123 -4.80 15.52 4.71
C ILE A 123 -6.29 15.57 4.95
#